data_da489f7b84752af198848cd570513544
#
_entry.id   da489f7b84752af198848cd570513544
#
_cell.length_a   1.000
_cell.length_b   1.000
_cell.length_c   1.000
_cell.angle_alpha   90.00
_cell.angle_beta   90.00
_cell.angle_gamma   90.00
#
_symmetry.space_group_name_H-M   'P 1'
#
loop_
_entity.id
_entity.type
_entity.pdbx_description
1 polymer ?
#
loop_
_entity_poly.entity_id
_entity_poly.type
_entity_poly.pdbx_seq_one_letter_code
_entity_poly.pdbx_strand_id
1 'polypeptide(L)'
;MNFLVADYIVTSPDSNFWQHQITVVPSILTGEAVGVEVAGVPECASGPCVEEDVDFAPEALTAVGDEVSGLATWKWPVVAGGQGTSNTSWTLSFRAPTAQEWVSGQYGNAADIRCDSELINRVAGCVIPFATPTMTWAYWEFPDYADHLIEAVNSGLPGANLGAGSVPLHRLMDDALQQANRNLACPASYPRPTGKSCDEYPFASTYEGASTGGGTGRTFDWCSIPQLPTGVTGPTGYSSCMIDETNNSGAGGQLETRLYGPERVLDGDAFWVNFSG
;
A
#
# COMPACT_ATOMS: atom_id res chain seq x y z
N MET A 1 10.71 8.56 36.37
CA MET A 1 10.75 7.48 35.39
C MET A 1 10.83 8.07 33.98
N ASN A 2 11.65 7.49 33.12
CA ASN A 2 11.54 7.68 31.67
C ASN A 2 11.21 6.33 31.01
N PHE A 3 10.44 6.32 29.96
CA PHE A 3 10.03 5.10 29.28
C PHE A 3 9.94 5.30 27.76
N LEU A 4 10.04 4.21 27.05
CA LEU A 4 9.77 4.12 25.62
C LEU A 4 8.39 3.50 25.43
N VAL A 5 7.69 3.94 24.42
CA VAL A 5 6.44 3.32 23.96
C VAL A 5 6.69 2.79 22.56
N ALA A 6 6.44 1.50 22.36
CA ALA A 6 6.39 0.89 21.05
C ALA A 6 4.91 0.64 20.68
N ASP A 7 4.57 0.95 19.45
CA ASP A 7 3.20 0.93 18.93
C ASP A 7 3.19 0.12 17.61
N TYR A 8 2.32 -0.88 17.53
CA TYR A 8 2.24 -1.78 16.38
C TYR A 8 0.79 -1.97 15.94
N ILE A 9 0.58 -1.84 14.62
CA ILE A 9 -0.69 -2.20 14.00
C ILE A 9 -0.49 -3.35 13.05
N VAL A 10 -1.40 -4.33 13.11
CA VAL A 10 -1.47 -5.45 12.20
C VAL A 10 -2.82 -5.46 11.52
N THR A 11 -2.83 -5.38 10.20
CA THR A 11 -4.01 -5.48 9.34
C THR A 11 -3.97 -6.76 8.50
N SER A 12 -5.11 -7.15 7.95
CA SER A 12 -5.21 -8.25 7.00
C SER A 12 -6.04 -7.84 5.78
N PRO A 13 -5.56 -8.08 4.55
CA PRO A 13 -6.34 -7.82 3.34
C PRO A 13 -7.56 -8.73 3.19
N ASP A 14 -7.65 -9.79 3.96
CA ASP A 14 -8.74 -10.78 3.92
C ASP A 14 -9.56 -10.82 5.22
N SER A 15 -9.47 -9.77 6.05
CA SER A 15 -10.23 -9.63 7.30
C SER A 15 -10.59 -8.19 7.58
N ASN A 16 -11.84 -7.97 8.00
CA ASN A 16 -12.29 -6.66 8.49
C ASN A 16 -11.91 -6.38 9.96
N PHE A 17 -10.99 -7.17 10.51
CA PHE A 17 -10.40 -6.97 11.83
C PHE A 17 -8.96 -6.47 11.67
N TRP A 18 -8.54 -5.68 12.66
CA TRP A 18 -7.13 -5.33 12.86
C TRP A 18 -6.78 -5.36 14.33
N GLN A 19 -5.49 -5.40 14.62
CA GLN A 19 -4.97 -5.37 15.98
C GLN A 19 -4.08 -4.16 16.19
N HIS A 20 -4.18 -3.57 17.38
CA HIS A 20 -3.34 -2.49 17.83
C HIS A 20 -2.69 -2.89 19.16
N GLN A 21 -1.38 -3.11 19.12
CA GLN A 21 -0.58 -3.44 20.29
C GLN A 21 0.21 -2.22 20.74
N ILE A 22 0.30 -2.04 22.06
CA ILE A 22 1.18 -1.05 22.66
C ILE A 22 2.08 -1.76 23.68
N THR A 23 3.34 -1.33 23.79
CA THR A 23 4.31 -1.85 24.76
C THR A 23 5.02 -0.69 25.43
N VAL A 24 5.10 -0.72 26.76
CA VAL A 24 5.79 0.27 27.59
C VAL A 24 7.03 -0.36 28.19
N VAL A 25 8.20 0.25 27.96
CA VAL A 25 9.50 -0.21 28.46
C VAL A 25 10.20 0.92 29.20
N PRO A 26 10.47 0.80 30.52
CA PRO A 26 11.19 1.82 31.24
C PRO A 26 12.66 1.88 30.82
N SER A 27 13.15 3.05 30.45
CA SER A 27 14.56 3.33 30.16
C SER A 27 15.30 3.89 31.36
N ILE A 28 14.57 4.56 32.28
CA ILE A 28 15.05 4.99 33.60
C ILE A 28 13.95 4.75 34.64
N LEU A 29 14.24 3.95 35.64
CA LEU A 29 13.31 3.61 36.72
C LEU A 29 14.04 3.71 38.07
N THR A 30 13.76 4.73 38.86
CA THR A 30 14.46 5.00 40.14
C THR A 30 13.53 5.60 41.19
N GLY A 31 13.89 5.44 42.46
CA GLY A 31 13.16 6.04 43.59
C GLY A 31 11.73 5.52 43.71
N GLU A 32 10.78 6.40 43.94
CA GLU A 32 9.35 6.07 44.12
C GLU A 32 8.68 5.55 42.86
N ALA A 33 9.34 5.62 41.71
CA ALA A 33 8.82 5.07 40.45
C ALA A 33 9.05 3.55 40.30
N VAL A 34 9.90 2.95 41.14
CA VAL A 34 10.08 1.49 41.15
C VAL A 34 8.79 0.83 41.64
N GLY A 35 8.25 -0.10 40.87
CA GLY A 35 6.94 -0.71 41.11
C GLY A 35 5.75 0.10 40.63
N VAL A 36 5.96 1.10 39.74
CA VAL A 36 4.85 1.82 39.12
C VAL A 36 3.96 0.85 38.35
N GLU A 37 2.66 0.89 38.64
CA GLU A 37 1.66 0.15 37.88
C GLU A 37 1.35 0.89 36.55
N VAL A 38 1.22 0.14 35.47
CA VAL A 38 0.83 0.65 34.19
C VAL A 38 -0.47 -0.05 33.76
N ALA A 39 -1.42 0.74 33.29
CA ALA A 39 -2.67 0.28 32.70
C ALA A 39 -2.91 1.00 31.38
N GLY A 40 -3.65 0.39 30.47
CA GLY A 40 -4.00 0.98 29.18
C GLY A 40 -5.47 0.78 28.84
N VAL A 41 -6.04 1.78 28.18
CA VAL A 41 -7.37 1.70 27.60
C VAL A 41 -7.24 2.09 26.13
N PRO A 42 -7.64 1.22 25.18
CA PRO A 42 -7.63 1.55 23.78
C PRO A 42 -8.83 2.43 23.42
N GLU A 43 -8.67 3.27 22.43
CA GLU A 43 -9.69 4.20 21.97
C GLU A 43 -9.82 4.17 20.43
N CYS A 44 -11.05 4.18 19.93
CA CYS A 44 -11.34 4.52 18.55
C CYS A 44 -11.24 6.04 18.40
N ALA A 45 -10.10 6.54 17.99
CA ALA A 45 -9.84 7.98 17.90
C ALA A 45 -10.62 8.64 16.76
N SER A 46 -10.85 7.91 15.66
CA SER A 46 -11.70 8.38 14.57
C SER A 46 -12.17 7.21 13.67
N GLY A 47 -13.25 7.47 12.94
CA GLY A 47 -13.80 6.54 11.94
C GLY A 47 -14.65 5.40 12.54
N PRO A 48 -15.10 4.48 11.68
CA PRO A 48 -15.99 3.40 12.07
C PRO A 48 -15.21 2.19 12.63
N CYS A 49 -14.78 2.22 13.88
CA CYS A 49 -14.17 1.11 14.57
C CYS A 49 -15.03 0.62 15.75
N VAL A 50 -15.14 -0.68 15.87
CA VAL A 50 -15.82 -1.37 16.98
C VAL A 50 -14.77 -2.17 17.73
N GLU A 51 -14.66 -1.96 19.04
CA GLU A 51 -13.81 -2.76 19.91
C GLU A 51 -14.43 -4.16 20.06
N GLU A 52 -13.62 -5.19 19.82
CA GLU A 52 -14.07 -6.59 19.94
C GLU A 52 -13.42 -7.28 21.14
N ASP A 53 -12.15 -6.96 21.44
CA ASP A 53 -11.41 -7.56 22.53
C ASP A 53 -10.26 -6.64 22.99
N VAL A 54 -9.99 -6.64 24.30
CA VAL A 54 -8.87 -5.90 24.90
C VAL A 54 -8.19 -6.79 25.95
N ASP A 55 -6.90 -6.97 25.78
CA ASP A 55 -6.03 -7.61 26.76
C ASP A 55 -4.95 -6.60 27.21
N PHE A 56 -5.20 -5.93 28.34
CA PHE A 56 -4.23 -5.09 29.03
C PHE A 56 -4.47 -5.21 30.54
N ALA A 57 -3.90 -6.24 31.16
CA ALA A 57 -3.90 -6.35 32.61
C ALA A 57 -2.91 -5.32 33.20
N PRO A 58 -3.29 -4.57 34.24
CA PRO A 58 -2.37 -3.68 34.94
C PRO A 58 -1.18 -4.45 35.52
N GLU A 59 0.05 -4.01 35.20
CA GLU A 59 1.27 -4.65 35.64
C GLU A 59 2.25 -3.61 36.23
N ALA A 60 3.10 -4.07 37.16
CA ALA A 60 4.09 -3.22 37.84
C ALA A 60 5.45 -3.32 37.15
N LEU A 61 6.04 -2.17 36.80
CA LEU A 61 7.41 -2.07 36.32
C LEU A 61 8.37 -1.98 37.52
N THR A 62 9.25 -2.98 37.70
CA THR A 62 10.13 -3.14 38.83
C THR A 62 11.60 -2.90 38.51
N ALA A 63 11.98 -3.08 37.23
CA ALA A 63 13.35 -2.91 36.75
C ALA A 63 13.36 -2.25 35.33
N VAL A 64 14.50 -1.68 34.97
CA VAL A 64 14.77 -1.24 33.61
C VAL A 64 14.81 -2.47 32.70
N GLY A 65 14.05 -2.43 31.59
CA GLY A 65 13.92 -3.53 30.67
C GLY A 65 12.72 -4.45 30.93
N ASP A 66 11.95 -4.22 32.01
CA ASP A 66 10.62 -4.82 32.13
C ASP A 66 9.73 -4.31 31.00
N GLU A 67 8.74 -5.12 30.60
CA GLU A 67 7.80 -4.78 29.52
C GLU A 67 6.37 -4.97 30.01
N VAL A 68 5.53 -3.98 29.78
CA VAL A 68 4.08 -4.10 29.94
C VAL A 68 3.43 -3.86 28.59
N SER A 69 2.65 -4.81 28.14
CA SER A 69 2.03 -4.77 26.83
C SER A 69 0.51 -4.88 26.91
N GLY A 70 -0.16 -4.20 25.99
CA GLY A 70 -1.58 -4.33 25.77
C GLY A 70 -1.89 -4.59 24.30
N LEU A 71 -2.94 -5.36 24.04
CA LEU A 71 -3.44 -5.69 22.71
C LEU A 71 -4.94 -5.36 22.63
N ALA A 72 -5.34 -4.62 21.62
CA ALA A 72 -6.74 -4.40 21.30
C ALA A 72 -7.07 -4.97 19.91
N THR A 73 -8.17 -5.66 19.81
CA THR A 73 -8.73 -6.13 18.54
C THR A 73 -9.92 -5.27 18.16
N TRP A 74 -9.87 -4.74 16.96
CA TRP A 74 -10.85 -3.86 16.39
C TRP A 74 -11.52 -4.48 15.18
N LYS A 75 -12.74 -4.04 14.89
CA LYS A 75 -13.51 -4.46 13.73
C LYS A 75 -14.06 -3.26 12.98
N TRP A 76 -13.96 -3.30 11.66
CA TRP A 76 -14.72 -2.42 10.79
C TRP A 76 -16.12 -2.98 10.55
N PRO A 77 -17.21 -2.20 10.83
CA PRO A 77 -18.56 -2.61 10.50
C PRO A 77 -18.74 -2.57 8.97
N VAL A 78 -18.73 -3.74 8.33
CA VAL A 78 -18.75 -3.89 6.87
C VAL A 78 -19.98 -3.21 6.27
N VAL A 79 -19.74 -2.32 5.30
CA VAL A 79 -20.76 -1.77 4.41
C VAL A 79 -20.50 -2.33 3.01
N ALA A 80 -21.47 -3.03 2.43
CA ALA A 80 -21.31 -3.69 1.13
C ALA A 80 -20.94 -2.67 0.04
N GLY A 81 -19.86 -2.93 -0.69
CA GLY A 81 -19.31 -2.03 -1.72
C GLY A 81 -18.80 -0.69 -1.17
N GLY A 82 -18.51 -0.63 0.14
CA GLY A 82 -18.05 0.59 0.78
C GLY A 82 -16.64 0.47 1.37
N GLN A 83 -16.13 1.60 1.82
CA GLN A 83 -14.86 1.70 2.54
C GLN A 83 -15.00 2.62 3.76
N GLY A 84 -14.04 2.52 4.67
CA GLY A 84 -13.95 3.41 5.83
C GLY A 84 -12.51 3.50 6.32
N THR A 85 -12.13 4.70 6.74
CA THR A 85 -10.83 4.95 7.37
C THR A 85 -11.03 5.12 8.86
N SER A 86 -10.23 4.43 9.65
CA SER A 86 -10.25 4.45 11.11
C SER A 86 -8.87 4.73 11.66
N ASN A 87 -8.83 5.33 12.85
CA ASN A 87 -7.61 5.52 13.62
C ASN A 87 -7.86 5.10 15.06
N THR A 88 -6.89 4.43 15.68
CA THR A 88 -6.97 3.96 17.06
C THR A 88 -5.79 4.46 17.89
N SER A 89 -6.01 4.68 19.16
CA SER A 89 -5.00 5.15 20.12
C SER A 89 -5.14 4.43 21.45
N TRP A 90 -4.20 4.68 22.36
CA TRP A 90 -4.23 4.19 23.73
C TRP A 90 -4.12 5.33 24.72
N THR A 91 -4.94 5.30 25.76
CA THR A 91 -4.72 6.09 26.97
C THR A 91 -3.97 5.22 27.98
N LEU A 92 -2.69 5.53 28.21
CA LEU A 92 -1.88 4.88 29.25
C LEU A 92 -2.02 5.61 30.57
N SER A 93 -2.15 4.85 31.65
CA SER A 93 -2.26 5.34 33.03
C SER A 93 -1.17 4.74 33.89
N PHE A 94 -0.58 5.56 34.73
CA PHE A 94 0.53 5.21 35.62
C PHE A 94 0.18 5.53 37.07
N ARG A 95 0.48 4.61 38.00
CA ARG A 95 0.31 4.83 39.41
C ARG A 95 1.55 4.36 40.21
N ALA A 96 2.21 5.27 40.88
CA ALA A 96 3.32 4.90 41.78
C ALA A 96 2.79 4.11 43.00
N PRO A 97 3.59 3.20 43.61
CA PRO A 97 3.14 2.37 44.75
C PRO A 97 2.63 3.18 45.94
N THR A 98 3.14 4.40 46.12
CA THR A 98 2.77 5.30 47.21
C THR A 98 1.65 6.27 46.84
N ALA A 99 1.23 6.32 45.58
CA ALA A 99 0.20 7.24 45.09
C ALA A 99 -1.19 6.62 45.16
N GLN A 100 -2.21 7.43 45.42
CA GLN A 100 -3.61 7.02 45.34
C GLN A 100 -4.22 7.30 43.97
N GLU A 101 -3.67 8.26 43.24
CA GLU A 101 -4.19 8.74 41.97
C GLU A 101 -3.39 8.19 40.81
N TRP A 102 -4.09 7.91 39.69
CA TRP A 102 -3.52 7.58 38.40
C TRP A 102 -3.20 8.86 37.63
N VAL A 103 -2.09 8.88 36.91
CA VAL A 103 -1.76 9.92 35.95
C VAL A 103 -1.84 9.31 34.56
N SER A 104 -2.66 9.89 33.70
CA SER A 104 -2.93 9.37 32.38
C SER A 104 -2.44 10.28 31.27
N GLY A 105 -2.11 9.70 30.12
CA GLY A 105 -1.77 10.40 28.89
C GLY A 105 -2.11 9.55 27.67
N GLN A 106 -2.45 10.21 26.56
CA GLN A 106 -2.71 9.54 25.29
C GLN A 106 -1.40 9.22 24.59
N TYR A 107 -1.26 7.99 24.11
CA TYR A 107 -0.09 7.47 23.42
C TYR A 107 -0.53 6.63 22.22
N GLY A 108 0.39 6.50 21.25
CA GLY A 108 0.11 5.74 20.05
C GLY A 108 -0.87 6.49 19.16
N ASN A 109 -0.36 7.35 18.31
CA ASN A 109 -1.13 7.84 17.18
C ASN A 109 -0.88 6.88 16.02
N ALA A 110 -1.62 5.79 16.06
CA ALA A 110 -1.52 4.76 15.05
C ALA A 110 -1.75 5.33 13.66
N ALA A 111 -1.16 4.68 12.67
CA ALA A 111 -1.45 4.96 11.28
C ALA A 111 -2.94 4.80 10.98
N ASP A 112 -3.45 5.57 10.04
CA ASP A 112 -4.80 5.35 9.52
C ASP A 112 -4.91 3.95 8.91
N ILE A 113 -5.99 3.26 9.26
CA ILE A 113 -6.36 1.95 8.73
C ILE A 113 -7.52 2.15 7.78
N ARG A 114 -7.39 1.75 6.52
CA ARG A 114 -8.50 1.68 5.59
C ARG A 114 -9.02 0.25 5.51
N CYS A 115 -10.31 0.08 5.75
CA CYS A 115 -11.02 -1.16 5.49
C CYS A 115 -12.02 -0.94 4.35
N ASP A 116 -12.22 -1.96 3.53
CA ASP A 116 -13.13 -1.89 2.39
C ASP A 116 -13.77 -3.25 2.05
N SER A 117 -14.82 -3.21 1.27
CA SER A 117 -15.47 -4.36 0.64
C SER A 117 -15.79 -4.07 -0.84
N GLU A 118 -14.97 -3.24 -1.49
CA GLU A 118 -15.18 -2.78 -2.88
C GLU A 118 -14.67 -3.79 -3.91
N LEU A 119 -13.66 -4.60 -3.55
CA LEU A 119 -13.06 -5.54 -4.49
C LEU A 119 -13.99 -6.71 -4.80
N ILE A 120 -14.30 -6.90 -6.09
CA ILE A 120 -15.16 -7.97 -6.58
C ILE A 120 -14.53 -9.33 -6.26
N ASN A 121 -15.36 -10.27 -5.76
CA ASN A 121 -14.95 -11.63 -5.38
C ASN A 121 -13.91 -11.71 -4.25
N ARG A 122 -13.79 -10.66 -3.44
CA ARG A 122 -12.99 -10.67 -2.21
C ARG A 122 -13.85 -10.37 -0.98
N VAL A 123 -13.48 -10.95 0.13
CA VAL A 123 -14.06 -10.60 1.44
C VAL A 123 -13.61 -9.17 1.83
N ALA A 124 -14.31 -8.56 2.77
CA ALA A 124 -13.88 -7.30 3.34
C ALA A 124 -12.49 -7.46 4.01
N GLY A 125 -11.64 -6.46 3.87
CA GLY A 125 -10.30 -6.49 4.43
C GLY A 125 -9.80 -5.10 4.78
N CYS A 126 -8.70 -5.04 5.53
CA CYS A 126 -8.09 -3.82 6.02
C CYS A 126 -6.61 -3.73 5.62
N VAL A 127 -6.15 -2.53 5.29
CA VAL A 127 -4.76 -2.20 4.95
C VAL A 127 -4.34 -0.88 5.59
N ILE A 128 -3.05 -0.64 5.61
CA ILE A 128 -2.45 0.64 6.00
C ILE A 128 -2.13 1.42 4.73
N PRO A 129 -2.96 2.43 4.32
CA PRO A 129 -2.92 3.00 2.97
C PRO A 129 -1.66 3.80 2.64
N PHE A 130 -0.90 4.28 3.64
CA PHE A 130 0.36 5.00 3.38
C PHE A 130 1.54 4.06 3.04
N ALA A 131 1.40 2.77 3.29
CA ALA A 131 2.38 1.76 2.88
C ALA A 131 2.18 1.46 1.38
N THR A 132 2.71 2.32 0.52
CA THR A 132 2.57 2.18 -0.94
C THR A 132 3.15 0.86 -1.44
N PRO A 133 2.32 -0.08 -1.94
CA PRO A 133 2.78 -1.40 -2.34
C PRO A 133 3.61 -1.34 -3.62
N THR A 134 4.44 -2.36 -3.81
CA THR A 134 5.28 -2.50 -5.00
C THR A 134 4.98 -3.80 -5.73
N MET A 135 4.56 -3.70 -6.99
CA MET A 135 4.54 -4.85 -7.88
C MET A 135 5.94 -5.19 -8.36
N THR A 136 6.37 -6.42 -8.13
CA THR A 136 7.68 -6.89 -8.59
C THR A 136 7.51 -8.11 -9.48
N TRP A 137 8.02 -8.04 -10.70
CA TRP A 137 8.11 -9.19 -11.62
C TRP A 137 9.53 -9.75 -11.61
N ALA A 138 9.65 -11.05 -11.82
CA ALA A 138 10.93 -11.67 -12.10
C ALA A 138 11.29 -11.44 -13.58
N TYR A 139 12.47 -10.86 -13.84
CA TYR A 139 12.92 -10.56 -15.21
C TYR A 139 12.92 -11.80 -16.11
N TRP A 140 13.41 -12.92 -15.61
CA TRP A 140 13.51 -14.17 -16.36
C TRP A 140 12.15 -14.79 -16.75
N GLU A 141 11.07 -14.39 -16.06
CA GLU A 141 9.72 -14.92 -16.33
C GLU A 141 9.06 -14.21 -17.50
N PHE A 142 9.28 -12.90 -17.65
CA PHE A 142 8.69 -12.04 -18.68
C PHE A 142 9.71 -11.07 -19.27
N PRO A 143 10.75 -11.53 -19.97
CA PRO A 143 11.87 -10.68 -20.39
C PRO A 143 11.47 -9.54 -21.32
N ASP A 144 10.67 -9.77 -22.36
CA ASP A 144 10.24 -8.71 -23.27
C ASP A 144 9.42 -7.63 -22.55
N TYR A 145 8.54 -8.05 -21.64
CA TYR A 145 7.75 -7.13 -20.81
C TYR A 145 8.62 -6.32 -19.87
N ALA A 146 9.59 -6.98 -19.21
CA ALA A 146 10.54 -6.32 -18.33
C ALA A 146 11.40 -5.29 -19.08
N ASP A 147 11.93 -5.64 -20.25
CA ASP A 147 12.71 -4.73 -21.10
C ASP A 147 11.89 -3.50 -21.49
N HIS A 148 10.61 -3.67 -21.89
CA HIS A 148 9.74 -2.55 -22.20
C HIS A 148 9.56 -1.61 -21.01
N LEU A 149 9.23 -2.13 -19.82
CA LEU A 149 9.01 -1.30 -18.64
C LEU A 149 10.30 -0.60 -18.16
N ILE A 150 11.43 -1.31 -18.19
CA ILE A 150 12.74 -0.74 -17.84
C ILE A 150 13.07 0.43 -18.77
N GLU A 151 12.92 0.28 -20.08
CA GLU A 151 13.15 1.37 -21.02
C GLU A 151 12.13 2.51 -20.86
N ALA A 152 10.87 2.20 -20.59
CA ALA A 152 9.84 3.19 -20.32
C ALA A 152 10.20 4.07 -19.11
N VAL A 153 10.58 3.45 -18.00
CA VAL A 153 11.04 4.15 -16.78
C VAL A 153 12.34 4.93 -17.06
N ASN A 154 13.30 4.32 -17.74
CA ASN A 154 14.57 5.01 -18.10
C ASN A 154 14.34 6.19 -19.05
N SER A 155 13.28 6.19 -19.84
CA SER A 155 12.86 7.32 -20.66
C SER A 155 12.23 8.46 -19.85
N GLY A 156 12.00 8.25 -18.53
CA GLY A 156 11.47 9.23 -17.59
C GLY A 156 10.00 9.04 -17.19
N LEU A 157 9.30 7.99 -17.68
CA LEU A 157 7.92 7.71 -17.26
C LEU A 157 7.86 7.31 -15.78
N PRO A 158 6.75 7.63 -15.07
CA PRO A 158 6.59 7.37 -13.65
C PRO A 158 6.42 5.87 -13.35
N GLY A 159 6.45 5.49 -12.08
CA GLY A 159 6.10 4.16 -11.59
C GLY A 159 7.21 3.43 -10.84
N ALA A 160 8.49 3.70 -11.12
CA ALA A 160 9.59 3.10 -10.37
C ALA A 160 10.06 3.99 -9.22
N ASN A 161 10.32 3.37 -8.06
CA ASN A 161 10.90 4.08 -6.91
C ASN A 161 12.43 4.11 -7.04
N LEU A 162 12.95 5.14 -7.68
CA LEU A 162 14.38 5.38 -7.90
C LEU A 162 14.97 6.35 -6.87
N GLY A 163 14.23 6.71 -5.82
CA GLY A 163 14.66 7.65 -4.79
C GLY A 163 13.88 8.97 -4.82
N ALA A 164 14.48 10.02 -4.28
CA ALA A 164 13.82 11.31 -4.14
C ALA A 164 13.36 11.88 -5.50
N GLY A 165 12.10 12.26 -5.58
CA GLY A 165 11.47 12.78 -6.80
C GLY A 165 10.81 11.73 -7.69
N SER A 166 10.88 10.45 -7.35
CA SER A 166 10.10 9.42 -8.02
C SER A 166 8.60 9.63 -7.82
N VAL A 167 7.82 9.30 -8.84
CA VAL A 167 6.35 9.43 -8.84
C VAL A 167 5.74 8.04 -9.02
N PRO A 168 4.84 7.58 -8.12
CA PRO A 168 4.15 6.30 -8.27
C PRO A 168 3.14 6.33 -9.42
N LEU A 169 2.61 5.16 -9.76
CA LEU A 169 1.38 5.02 -10.54
C LEU A 169 0.17 5.01 -9.59
N HIS A 170 -0.99 5.46 -10.08
CA HIS A 170 -2.25 5.45 -9.34
C HIS A 170 -3.26 4.56 -10.07
N ARG A 171 -3.86 3.62 -9.33
CA ARG A 171 -4.84 2.69 -9.91
C ARG A 171 -6.05 3.44 -10.45
N LEU A 172 -6.49 3.07 -11.65
CA LEU A 172 -7.73 3.49 -12.30
C LEU A 172 -8.68 2.29 -12.37
N MET A 173 -9.86 2.38 -11.77
CA MET A 173 -10.85 1.29 -11.77
C MET A 173 -11.97 1.48 -12.80
N ASP A 174 -12.11 2.66 -13.39
CA ASP A 174 -13.13 2.91 -14.43
C ASP A 174 -12.80 2.19 -15.74
N ASP A 175 -13.62 1.19 -16.09
CA ASP A 175 -13.43 0.37 -17.28
C ASP A 175 -13.46 1.18 -18.59
N ALA A 176 -14.26 2.23 -18.68
CA ALA A 176 -14.36 3.05 -19.89
C ALA A 176 -13.08 3.87 -20.09
N LEU A 177 -12.53 4.42 -19.02
CA LEU A 177 -11.25 5.14 -19.05
C LEU A 177 -10.08 4.19 -19.32
N GLN A 178 -10.06 3.01 -18.71
CA GLN A 178 -9.07 1.98 -19.05
C GLN A 178 -9.13 1.60 -20.53
N GLN A 179 -10.34 1.41 -21.07
CA GLN A 179 -10.49 1.12 -22.50
C GLN A 179 -10.02 2.28 -23.39
N ALA A 180 -10.24 3.54 -22.96
CA ALA A 180 -9.73 4.71 -23.66
C ALA A 180 -8.17 4.73 -23.65
N ASN A 181 -7.54 4.38 -22.52
CA ASN A 181 -6.09 4.23 -22.42
C ASN A 181 -5.57 3.19 -23.43
N ARG A 182 -6.16 1.98 -23.44
CA ARG A 182 -5.79 0.90 -24.38
C ARG A 182 -5.96 1.32 -25.83
N ASN A 183 -7.08 1.94 -26.16
CA ASN A 183 -7.39 2.35 -27.53
C ASN A 183 -6.42 3.41 -28.06
N LEU A 184 -5.92 4.30 -27.17
CA LEU A 184 -4.95 5.32 -27.54
C LEU A 184 -3.54 4.74 -27.67
N ALA A 185 -3.11 3.95 -26.68
CA ALA A 185 -1.76 3.38 -26.65
C ALA A 185 -1.57 2.27 -27.71
N CYS A 186 -2.57 1.40 -27.86
CA CYS A 186 -2.50 0.19 -28.68
C CYS A 186 -3.70 0.06 -29.62
N PRO A 187 -3.97 1.05 -30.50
CA PRO A 187 -5.11 1.00 -31.41
C PRO A 187 -5.04 -0.22 -32.34
N ALA A 188 -6.20 -0.69 -32.78
CA ALA A 188 -6.29 -1.85 -33.67
C ALA A 188 -5.59 -1.65 -35.02
N SER A 189 -5.32 -0.39 -35.43
CA SER A 189 -4.59 -0.04 -36.64
C SER A 189 -3.08 -0.32 -36.57
N TYR A 190 -2.51 -0.56 -35.40
CA TYR A 190 -1.09 -0.90 -35.31
C TYR A 190 -0.85 -2.32 -35.83
N PRO A 191 0.17 -2.53 -36.69
CA PRO A 191 0.54 -3.87 -37.16
C PRO A 191 0.90 -4.77 -35.98
N ARG A 192 0.35 -5.98 -35.95
CA ARG A 192 0.69 -6.99 -34.94
C ARG A 192 1.37 -8.18 -35.62
N PRO A 193 2.69 -8.26 -35.60
CA PRO A 193 3.41 -9.43 -36.10
C PRO A 193 2.96 -10.72 -35.38
N THR A 194 3.05 -11.85 -36.06
CA THR A 194 2.69 -13.17 -35.49
C THR A 194 3.45 -13.40 -34.17
N GLY A 195 2.73 -13.78 -33.11
CA GLY A 195 3.28 -14.03 -31.76
C GLY A 195 3.64 -12.77 -30.96
N LYS A 196 3.27 -11.58 -31.49
CA LYS A 196 3.46 -10.32 -30.79
C LYS A 196 2.13 -9.65 -30.46
N SER A 197 2.07 -8.98 -29.34
CA SER A 197 0.97 -8.10 -28.94
C SER A 197 1.49 -6.72 -28.55
N CYS A 198 0.63 -5.73 -28.63
CA CYS A 198 0.96 -4.38 -28.19
C CYS A 198 0.85 -4.29 -26.69
N ASP A 199 1.91 -3.89 -26.02
CA ASP A 199 1.98 -3.56 -24.61
C ASP A 199 2.08 -2.06 -24.43
N GLU A 200 1.50 -1.56 -23.34
CA GLU A 200 1.49 -0.14 -23.01
C GLU A 200 2.02 0.15 -21.59
N TYR A 201 2.77 1.25 -21.46
CA TYR A 201 3.21 1.78 -20.17
C TYR A 201 3.13 3.33 -20.15
N PRO A 202 2.60 3.98 -19.10
CA PRO A 202 1.93 3.38 -17.93
C PRO A 202 0.71 2.55 -18.31
N PHE A 203 0.31 1.64 -17.41
CA PHE A 203 -0.74 0.66 -17.70
C PHE A 203 -2.09 1.31 -17.98
N ALA A 204 -2.92 0.65 -18.81
CA ALA A 204 -4.29 1.12 -19.03
C ALA A 204 -5.08 1.27 -17.74
N SER A 205 -4.80 0.46 -16.72
CA SER A 205 -5.42 0.49 -15.40
C SER A 205 -4.80 1.52 -14.45
N THR A 206 -4.20 2.61 -14.99
CA THR A 206 -3.66 3.71 -14.18
C THR A 206 -4.09 5.08 -14.70
N TYR A 207 -4.15 6.06 -13.81
CA TYR A 207 -4.43 7.45 -14.16
C TYR A 207 -3.33 8.08 -15.04
N GLU A 208 -2.13 7.55 -15.00
CA GLU A 208 -0.98 7.92 -15.85
C GLU A 208 -1.04 7.27 -17.23
N GLY A 209 -2.06 6.43 -17.51
CA GLY A 209 -2.27 5.78 -18.80
C GLY A 209 -2.42 6.77 -19.96
N ALA A 210 -2.31 6.25 -21.19
CA ALA A 210 -2.15 7.06 -22.40
C ALA A 210 -3.21 8.17 -22.60
N SER A 211 -4.48 7.88 -22.33
CA SER A 211 -5.58 8.84 -22.49
C SER A 211 -5.76 9.72 -21.24
N THR A 212 -5.68 9.12 -20.05
CA THR A 212 -5.90 9.82 -18.79
C THR A 212 -4.71 10.66 -18.35
N GLY A 213 -3.48 10.15 -18.53
CA GLY A 213 -2.23 10.88 -18.25
C GLY A 213 -1.84 11.86 -19.35
N GLY A 214 -2.32 11.65 -20.57
CA GLY A 214 -2.05 12.50 -21.74
C GLY A 214 -0.59 12.43 -22.21
N GLY A 215 -0.18 13.44 -23.00
CA GLY A 215 1.18 13.56 -23.49
C GLY A 215 1.46 12.77 -24.79
N THR A 216 2.74 12.66 -25.14
CA THR A 216 3.19 12.07 -26.41
C THR A 216 3.52 10.60 -26.25
N GLY A 217 3.00 9.77 -27.17
CA GLY A 217 3.39 8.36 -27.27
C GLY A 217 4.83 8.20 -27.76
N ARG A 218 5.50 7.14 -27.29
CA ARG A 218 6.86 6.75 -27.68
C ARG A 218 6.96 5.24 -27.87
N THR A 219 7.99 4.80 -28.56
CA THR A 219 8.35 3.39 -28.70
C THR A 219 9.87 3.25 -28.63
N PHE A 220 10.37 2.02 -28.56
CA PHE A 220 11.81 1.73 -28.47
C PHE A 220 12.24 0.88 -29.69
N ASP A 221 13.54 1.00 -30.06
CA ASP A 221 14.03 0.47 -31.35
C ASP A 221 13.79 -1.05 -31.51
N TRP A 222 13.97 -1.83 -30.44
CA TRP A 222 13.84 -3.29 -30.47
C TRP A 222 12.39 -3.81 -30.54
N CYS A 223 11.41 -2.99 -30.12
CA CYS A 223 9.98 -3.34 -30.12
C CYS A 223 9.12 -2.33 -30.88
N SER A 224 9.73 -1.63 -31.83
CA SER A 224 9.21 -0.40 -32.44
C SER A 224 7.85 -0.55 -33.12
N ILE A 225 7.03 0.47 -32.96
CA ILE A 225 5.76 0.69 -33.64
C ILE A 225 5.97 1.86 -34.62
N PRO A 226 5.82 1.64 -35.97
CA PRO A 226 6.17 2.66 -36.97
C PRO A 226 5.44 4.00 -36.81
N GLN A 227 4.31 4.01 -36.15
CA GLN A 227 3.49 5.22 -35.94
C GLN A 227 3.94 6.06 -34.73
N LEU A 228 4.87 5.56 -33.92
CA LEU A 228 5.38 6.25 -32.74
C LEU A 228 6.86 6.63 -32.89
N PRO A 229 7.26 7.77 -32.35
CA PRO A 229 8.67 8.19 -32.36
C PRO A 229 9.49 7.37 -31.37
N THR A 230 10.77 7.13 -31.70
CA THR A 230 11.81 6.66 -30.77
C THR A 230 12.60 7.85 -30.19
N GLY A 231 13.33 7.61 -29.08
CA GLY A 231 14.20 8.63 -28.45
C GLY A 231 13.46 9.74 -27.68
N VAL A 232 12.16 9.64 -27.52
CA VAL A 232 11.38 10.58 -26.70
C VAL A 232 11.63 10.28 -25.22
N THR A 233 11.92 11.33 -24.44
CA THR A 233 12.15 11.26 -22.98
C THR A 233 11.29 12.27 -22.23
N GLY A 234 11.11 12.04 -20.93
CA GLY A 234 10.39 12.94 -20.03
C GLY A 234 9.27 12.24 -19.24
N PRO A 235 8.74 12.92 -18.21
CA PRO A 235 7.85 12.30 -17.23
C PRO A 235 6.38 12.17 -17.69
N THR A 236 6.04 12.74 -18.85
CA THR A 236 4.67 12.72 -19.38
C THR A 236 4.58 11.89 -20.66
N GLY A 237 3.39 11.39 -20.94
CA GLY A 237 3.12 10.54 -22.09
C GLY A 237 3.10 9.06 -21.73
N TYR A 238 3.21 8.24 -22.76
CA TYR A 238 3.15 6.79 -22.64
C TYR A 238 4.13 6.12 -23.61
N SER A 239 4.44 4.86 -23.38
CA SER A 239 5.15 4.03 -24.36
C SER A 239 4.28 2.88 -24.82
N SER A 240 4.49 2.45 -26.09
CA SER A 240 3.88 1.26 -26.64
C SER A 240 4.94 0.43 -27.36
N CYS A 241 4.91 -0.87 -27.14
CA CYS A 241 5.85 -1.85 -27.69
C CYS A 241 5.14 -3.07 -28.26
N MET A 242 5.67 -3.62 -29.35
CA MET A 242 5.28 -4.95 -29.87
C MET A 242 6.15 -6.02 -29.23
N ILE A 243 5.67 -6.65 -28.17
CA ILE A 243 6.40 -7.65 -27.39
C ILE A 243 5.81 -9.05 -27.57
N ASP A 244 6.47 -10.07 -27.05
CA ASP A 244 5.95 -11.44 -27.02
C ASP A 244 4.58 -11.50 -26.35
N GLU A 245 3.60 -12.13 -27.02
CA GLU A 245 2.20 -12.17 -26.56
C GLU A 245 2.05 -12.91 -25.23
N THR A 246 2.87 -13.96 -25.00
CA THR A 246 2.84 -14.72 -23.75
C THR A 246 3.40 -13.91 -22.57
N ASN A 247 4.49 -13.17 -22.84
CA ASN A 247 5.08 -12.26 -21.86
C ASN A 247 4.08 -11.16 -21.47
N ASN A 248 3.47 -10.52 -22.44
CA ASN A 248 2.51 -9.44 -22.20
C ASN A 248 1.29 -9.93 -21.40
N SER A 249 0.62 -10.98 -21.88
CA SER A 249 -0.59 -11.50 -21.22
C SER A 249 -0.31 -12.09 -19.85
N GLY A 250 0.82 -12.76 -19.66
CA GLY A 250 1.25 -13.34 -18.38
C GLY A 250 1.55 -12.27 -17.34
N ALA A 251 2.37 -11.29 -17.70
CA ALA A 251 2.76 -10.21 -16.79
C ALA A 251 1.58 -9.29 -16.44
N GLY A 252 0.76 -8.89 -17.43
CA GLY A 252 -0.40 -8.03 -17.21
C GLY A 252 -1.44 -8.66 -16.27
N GLY A 253 -1.67 -9.98 -16.36
CA GLY A 253 -2.56 -10.71 -15.45
C GLY A 253 -2.09 -10.71 -13.98
N GLN A 254 -0.80 -10.52 -13.74
CA GLN A 254 -0.25 -10.48 -12.38
C GLN A 254 -0.59 -9.18 -11.62
N LEU A 255 -0.90 -8.07 -12.29
CA LEU A 255 -1.33 -6.84 -11.61
C LEU A 255 -2.56 -7.09 -10.73
N GLU A 256 -3.58 -7.76 -11.24
CA GLU A 256 -4.80 -8.07 -10.48
C GLU A 256 -4.53 -9.11 -9.39
N THR A 257 -3.79 -10.19 -9.74
CA THR A 257 -3.65 -11.35 -8.86
C THR A 257 -2.59 -11.21 -7.77
N ARG A 258 -1.60 -10.35 -7.96
CA ARG A 258 -0.46 -10.18 -7.05
C ARG A 258 -0.36 -8.80 -6.41
N LEU A 259 -1.02 -7.79 -7.01
CA LEU A 259 -1.00 -6.42 -6.48
C LEU A 259 -2.40 -5.94 -6.09
N TYR A 260 -3.26 -5.68 -7.07
CA TYR A 260 -4.52 -4.96 -6.82
C TYR A 260 -5.40 -5.67 -5.81
N GLY A 261 -5.58 -6.96 -5.99
CA GLY A 261 -6.38 -7.75 -5.07
C GLY A 261 -5.72 -7.99 -3.71
N PRO A 262 -4.51 -8.59 -3.65
CA PRO A 262 -3.85 -8.91 -2.38
C PRO A 262 -3.49 -7.70 -1.52
N GLU A 263 -3.05 -6.60 -2.14
CA GLU A 263 -2.68 -5.37 -1.44
C GLU A 263 -3.85 -4.37 -1.29
N ARG A 264 -5.04 -4.77 -1.75
CA ARG A 264 -6.26 -3.93 -1.74
C ARG A 264 -6.03 -2.53 -2.30
N VAL A 265 -5.37 -2.45 -3.44
CA VAL A 265 -5.14 -1.19 -4.16
C VAL A 265 -6.46 -0.79 -4.81
N LEU A 266 -7.11 0.26 -4.33
CA LEU A 266 -8.39 0.79 -4.82
C LEU A 266 -8.19 1.93 -5.82
N ASP A 267 -9.29 2.48 -6.33
CA ASP A 267 -9.25 3.60 -7.26
C ASP A 267 -8.51 4.81 -6.67
N GLY A 268 -7.53 5.33 -7.40
CA GLY A 268 -6.65 6.42 -6.96
C GLY A 268 -5.51 6.03 -6.01
N ASP A 269 -5.44 4.79 -5.54
CA ASP A 269 -4.32 4.36 -4.69
C ASP A 269 -3.01 4.29 -5.46
N ALA A 270 -1.94 4.73 -4.80
CA ALA A 270 -0.59 4.70 -5.35
C ALA A 270 0.05 3.31 -5.25
N PHE A 271 0.88 2.96 -6.24
CA PHE A 271 1.74 1.78 -6.21
C PHE A 271 3.01 1.99 -7.04
N TRP A 272 4.01 1.17 -6.73
CA TRP A 272 5.29 1.13 -7.44
C TRP A 272 5.42 -0.11 -8.30
N VAL A 273 6.30 -0.04 -9.30
CA VAL A 273 6.71 -1.18 -10.13
C VAL A 273 8.21 -1.42 -10.02
N ASN A 274 8.61 -2.69 -10.06
CA ASN A 274 9.99 -3.12 -9.98
C ASN A 274 10.22 -4.45 -10.70
N PHE A 275 11.48 -4.76 -10.99
CA PHE A 275 11.94 -6.05 -11.48
C PHE A 275 13.03 -6.60 -10.57
N SER A 276 12.95 -7.90 -10.27
CA SER A 276 14.03 -8.65 -9.66
C SER A 276 14.80 -9.42 -10.74
N GLY A 277 16.13 -9.32 -10.70
CA GLY A 277 17.02 -10.04 -11.58
C GLY A 277 17.16 -11.51 -11.21
#